data_72d692c779b61e745261d31aa64dba0a
#
_entry.id   72d692c779b61e745261d31aa64dba0a
#
_cell.length_a   1.000
_cell.length_b   1.000
_cell.length_c   1.000
_cell.angle_alpha   90.00
_cell.angle_beta   90.00
_cell.angle_gamma   90.00
#
_symmetry.space_group_name_H-M   'P 1'
#
loop_
_entity.id
_entity.type
_entity.pdbx_description
1 polymer ?
#
loop_
_entity_poly.entity_id
_entity_poly.type
_entity_poly.pdbx_seq_one_letter_code
_entity_poly.pdbx_strand_id
1 'polypeptide(L)'
;DEVLQYADVVFAGEAEDTMRQFLREWSSLSQKKMYRASTHPDLGKSPVPLYSLAVKYPYSSIPIQWSRGCPHQCHFCSSSSIYGKRIRRKSLGQLKAELEMIQKCWKRPFLFFTDDNLFIEEQSGTELLSLLQQFRLDWYGFTDVSLYEKEKLCRQLRSSGCRKVLIGFESLNPANLAAIQHTQWKQRRLEQYWQAISVIQREGIGVIGSFVLGLDEDEASTFERLYQFIYDSCLYGTNL
;
A
#
# COMPACT_ATOMS: atom_id res chain seq x y z
N ASP A 1 -21.34 -9.86 12.37
CA ASP A 1 -22.30 -11.00 12.43
C ASP A 1 -22.98 -11.28 11.07
N GLU A 2 -23.14 -10.28 10.22
CA GLU A 2 -23.75 -10.44 8.89
C GLU A 2 -23.02 -11.48 8.02
N VAL A 3 -21.68 -11.49 8.04
CA VAL A 3 -20.87 -12.42 7.25
C VAL A 3 -21.03 -13.88 7.67
N LEU A 4 -21.42 -14.14 8.94
CA LEU A 4 -21.58 -15.51 9.45
C LEU A 4 -22.69 -16.33 8.79
N GLN A 5 -23.63 -15.67 8.10
CA GLN A 5 -24.66 -16.37 7.33
C GLN A 5 -24.16 -16.90 5.98
N TYR A 6 -22.98 -16.44 5.53
CA TYR A 6 -22.40 -16.79 4.23
C TYR A 6 -21.06 -17.54 4.36
N ALA A 7 -20.56 -17.76 5.59
CA ALA A 7 -19.27 -18.39 5.82
C ALA A 7 -19.33 -19.38 6.99
N ASP A 8 -18.63 -20.50 6.87
CA ASP A 8 -18.51 -21.50 7.93
C ASP A 8 -17.68 -20.98 9.11
N VAL A 9 -16.64 -20.20 8.81
CA VAL A 9 -15.74 -19.57 9.81
C VAL A 9 -15.37 -18.17 9.36
N VAL A 10 -15.38 -17.23 10.31
CA VAL A 10 -15.02 -15.82 10.08
C VAL A 10 -13.83 -15.43 10.96
N PHE A 11 -12.83 -14.80 10.34
CA PHE A 11 -11.70 -14.18 11.03
C PHE A 11 -11.88 -12.66 11.00
N ALA A 12 -12.03 -12.04 12.16
CA ALA A 12 -12.17 -10.59 12.29
C ALA A 12 -10.85 -9.98 12.77
N GLY A 13 -10.28 -9.11 11.95
CA GLY A 13 -8.94 -8.53 12.12
C GLY A 13 -7.85 -9.33 11.39
N GLU A 14 -6.59 -9.12 11.79
CA GLU A 14 -5.45 -9.82 11.19
C GLU A 14 -5.43 -11.28 11.63
N ALA A 15 -5.22 -12.19 10.69
CA ALA A 15 -5.50 -13.62 10.90
C ALA A 15 -4.30 -14.44 11.40
N GLU A 16 -3.11 -13.89 11.52
CA GLU A 16 -1.88 -14.63 11.80
C GLU A 16 -1.97 -15.50 13.07
N ASP A 17 -2.47 -14.95 14.16
CA ASP A 17 -2.58 -15.67 15.43
C ASP A 17 -3.90 -16.46 15.52
N THR A 18 -4.98 -15.87 15.05
CA THR A 18 -6.31 -16.52 15.04
C THR A 18 -6.38 -17.70 14.10
N MET A 19 -5.68 -17.68 12.95
CA MET A 19 -5.55 -18.82 12.06
C MET A 19 -4.80 -19.98 12.72
N ARG A 20 -3.73 -19.71 13.45
CA ARG A 20 -3.01 -20.74 14.22
C ARG A 20 -3.90 -21.37 15.29
N GLN A 21 -4.74 -20.57 15.95
CA GLN A 21 -5.72 -21.07 16.91
C GLN A 21 -6.74 -21.96 16.23
N PHE A 22 -7.33 -21.47 15.12
CA PHE A 22 -8.30 -22.24 14.33
C PHE A 22 -7.76 -23.60 13.90
N LEU A 23 -6.53 -23.66 13.35
CA LEU A 23 -5.93 -24.92 12.90
C LEU A 23 -5.74 -25.94 14.04
N ARG A 24 -5.42 -25.48 15.24
CA ARG A 24 -5.35 -26.36 16.43
C ARG A 24 -6.72 -26.87 16.85
N GLU A 25 -7.73 -25.99 16.86
CA GLU A 25 -9.09 -26.32 17.23
C GLU A 25 -9.77 -27.19 16.16
N TRP A 26 -9.42 -27.01 14.87
CA TRP A 26 -9.89 -27.84 13.77
C TRP A 26 -9.49 -29.29 13.95
N SER A 27 -8.27 -29.57 14.32
CA SER A 27 -7.79 -30.95 14.53
C SER A 27 -8.48 -31.66 15.72
N SER A 28 -9.02 -30.90 16.66
CA SER A 28 -9.77 -31.42 17.82
C SER A 28 -11.30 -31.32 17.68
N LEU A 29 -11.80 -30.92 16.50
CA LEU A 29 -13.24 -30.71 16.21
C LEU A 29 -13.92 -29.70 17.16
N SER A 30 -13.18 -28.75 17.71
CA SER A 30 -13.65 -27.73 18.66
C SER A 30 -13.65 -26.31 18.11
N GLN A 31 -13.63 -26.18 16.79
CA GLN A 31 -13.56 -24.89 16.12
C GLN A 31 -14.76 -23.98 16.38
N LYS A 32 -14.52 -22.69 16.51
CA LYS A 32 -15.54 -21.66 16.63
C LYS A 32 -15.97 -21.16 15.25
N LYS A 33 -17.17 -20.60 15.18
CA LYS A 33 -17.62 -19.91 13.96
C LYS A 33 -16.95 -18.55 13.74
N MET A 34 -16.43 -17.91 14.81
CA MET A 34 -15.76 -16.62 14.72
C MET A 34 -14.50 -16.58 15.57
N TYR A 35 -13.43 -16.12 14.96
CA TYR A 35 -12.15 -15.80 15.57
C TYR A 35 -11.88 -14.31 15.45
N ARG A 36 -11.69 -13.62 16.57
CA ARG A 36 -11.44 -12.20 16.60
C ARG A 36 -10.05 -11.93 17.16
N ALA A 37 -9.22 -11.24 16.38
CA ALA A 37 -7.93 -10.76 16.86
C ALA A 37 -8.15 -9.71 17.97
N SER A 38 -7.50 -9.87 19.11
CA SER A 38 -7.53 -8.90 20.22
C SER A 38 -6.42 -7.85 20.12
N THR A 39 -5.35 -8.18 19.40
CA THR A 39 -4.18 -7.34 19.19
C THR A 39 -3.68 -7.49 17.76
N HIS A 40 -2.88 -6.54 17.32
CA HIS A 40 -2.17 -6.69 16.05
C HIS A 40 -0.99 -7.65 16.20
N PRO A 41 -0.78 -8.57 15.25
CA PRO A 41 0.32 -9.52 15.28
C PRO A 41 1.68 -8.85 15.13
N ASP A 42 2.69 -9.50 15.67
CA ASP A 42 4.08 -9.17 15.43
C ASP A 42 4.50 -9.63 14.02
N LEU A 43 4.66 -8.70 13.07
CA LEU A 43 5.06 -9.03 11.70
C LEU A 43 6.45 -9.67 11.63
N GLY A 44 7.29 -9.49 12.66
CA GLY A 44 8.56 -10.18 12.80
C GLY A 44 8.45 -11.70 12.89
N LYS A 45 7.25 -12.22 13.19
CA LYS A 45 6.96 -13.67 13.27
C LYS A 45 6.25 -14.21 12.03
N SER A 46 5.97 -13.38 11.03
CA SER A 46 5.31 -13.84 9.81
C SER A 46 6.25 -14.76 9.02
N PRO A 47 5.78 -15.94 8.59
CA PRO A 47 6.57 -16.83 7.76
C PRO A 47 6.76 -16.26 6.35
N VAL A 48 7.79 -16.73 5.66
CA VAL A 48 7.92 -16.49 4.22
C VAL A 48 6.77 -17.20 3.50
N PRO A 49 6.00 -16.51 2.64
CA PRO A 49 4.93 -17.15 1.89
C PRO A 49 5.43 -18.26 0.96
N LEU A 50 4.60 -19.28 0.74
CA LEU A 50 4.92 -20.37 -0.18
C LEU A 50 4.69 -19.94 -1.63
N TYR A 51 5.52 -19.05 -2.13
CA TYR A 51 5.45 -18.50 -3.49
C TYR A 51 5.46 -19.58 -4.57
N SER A 52 6.07 -20.75 -4.31
CA SER A 52 6.06 -21.89 -5.24
C SER A 52 4.64 -22.37 -5.62
N LEU A 53 3.65 -22.18 -4.77
CA LEU A 53 2.26 -22.50 -5.09
C LEU A 53 1.65 -21.55 -6.13
N ALA A 54 2.18 -20.34 -6.24
CA ALA A 54 1.67 -19.32 -7.13
C ALA A 54 2.27 -19.38 -8.56
N VAL A 55 3.40 -20.07 -8.74
CA VAL A 55 4.14 -20.11 -10.02
C VAL A 55 3.30 -20.60 -11.21
N LYS A 56 2.34 -21.48 -10.96
CA LYS A 56 1.45 -22.03 -11.99
C LYS A 56 0.40 -21.05 -12.50
N TYR A 57 0.25 -19.89 -11.87
CA TYR A 57 -0.73 -18.88 -12.26
C TYR A 57 -0.06 -17.70 -12.96
N PRO A 58 -0.69 -17.10 -13.98
CA PRO A 58 -0.13 -15.99 -14.74
C PRO A 58 -0.31 -14.65 -14.01
N TYR A 59 0.43 -14.42 -12.95
CA TYR A 59 0.41 -13.12 -12.26
C TYR A 59 1.16 -12.07 -13.07
N SER A 60 0.55 -10.90 -13.27
CA SER A 60 1.19 -9.72 -13.88
C SER A 60 2.18 -9.04 -12.94
N SER A 61 1.96 -9.16 -11.63
CA SER A 61 2.88 -8.69 -10.59
C SER A 61 2.77 -9.60 -9.36
N ILE A 62 3.87 -9.74 -8.63
CA ILE A 62 3.92 -10.57 -7.44
C ILE A 62 3.73 -9.68 -6.21
N PRO A 63 2.65 -9.88 -5.44
CA PRO A 63 2.41 -9.09 -4.24
C PRO A 63 3.42 -9.44 -3.16
N ILE A 64 3.98 -8.40 -2.55
CA ILE A 64 4.86 -8.48 -1.39
C ILE A 64 4.44 -7.40 -0.39
N GLN A 65 4.57 -7.65 0.89
CA GLN A 65 4.24 -6.68 1.93
C GLN A 65 5.37 -6.58 2.94
N TRP A 66 5.84 -5.38 3.19
CA TRP A 66 6.85 -5.09 4.19
C TRP A 66 6.26 -4.53 5.48
N SER A 67 5.23 -3.66 5.34
CA SER A 67 4.63 -2.98 6.48
C SER A 67 3.11 -3.00 6.46
N ARG A 68 2.51 -2.74 7.61
CA ARG A 68 1.07 -2.52 7.81
C ARG A 68 0.84 -1.34 8.72
N GLY A 69 -0.26 -0.63 8.49
CA GLY A 69 -0.69 0.53 9.24
C GLY A 69 -0.37 1.84 8.54
N CYS A 70 -1.21 2.84 8.77
CA CYS A 70 -1.07 4.16 8.19
C CYS A 70 -1.49 5.23 9.20
N PRO A 71 -0.66 6.26 9.46
CA PRO A 71 -0.99 7.32 10.41
C PRO A 71 -2.06 8.27 9.88
N HIS A 72 -2.29 8.29 8.56
CA HIS A 72 -3.37 9.05 7.96
C HIS A 72 -4.71 8.41 8.30
N GLN A 73 -5.64 9.19 8.81
CA GLN A 73 -6.97 8.76 9.25
C GLN A 73 -8.00 9.27 8.25
N CYS A 74 -7.91 8.83 7.00
CA CYS A 74 -8.89 9.16 5.98
C CYS A 74 -10.20 8.41 6.26
N HIS A 75 -11.34 9.12 6.24
CA HIS A 75 -12.65 8.58 6.66
C HIS A 75 -13.12 7.42 5.77
N PHE A 76 -12.78 7.42 4.49
CA PHE A 76 -13.15 6.38 3.53
C PHE A 76 -12.22 5.17 3.55
N CYS A 77 -11.04 5.28 4.19
CA CYS A 77 -9.99 4.26 4.12
C CYS A 77 -10.11 3.27 5.29
N SER A 78 -10.15 1.98 4.98
CA SER A 78 -10.21 0.91 5.96
C SER A 78 -8.86 0.55 6.60
N SER A 79 -7.73 0.97 6.00
CA SER A 79 -6.38 0.56 6.44
C SER A 79 -6.11 0.88 7.90
N SER A 80 -6.40 2.10 8.35
CA SER A 80 -6.18 2.50 9.74
C SER A 80 -7.13 1.80 10.73
N SER A 81 -8.31 1.37 10.26
CA SER A 81 -9.28 0.61 11.06
C SER A 81 -8.85 -0.85 11.22
N ILE A 82 -8.29 -1.45 10.18
CA ILE A 82 -7.88 -2.86 10.14
C ILE A 82 -6.50 -3.04 10.72
N TYR A 83 -5.52 -2.25 10.26
CA TYR A 83 -4.10 -2.42 10.59
C TYR A 83 -3.58 -1.44 11.65
N GLY A 84 -4.43 -0.50 12.08
CA GLY A 84 -4.07 0.52 13.07
C GLY A 84 -3.28 1.69 12.49
N LYS A 85 -3.04 2.68 13.35
CA LYS A 85 -2.36 3.94 12.99
C LYS A 85 -0.84 3.85 13.08
N ARG A 86 -0.33 2.89 13.83
CA ARG A 86 1.10 2.66 14.01
C ARG A 86 1.62 1.75 12.90
N ILE A 87 2.68 2.19 12.25
CA ILE A 87 3.35 1.37 11.24
C ILE A 87 4.12 0.25 11.93
N ARG A 88 3.85 -0.98 11.52
CA ARG A 88 4.55 -2.20 11.93
C ARG A 88 5.24 -2.79 10.71
N ARG A 89 6.46 -3.27 10.86
CA ARG A 89 7.26 -3.76 9.74
C ARG A 89 7.80 -5.16 10.00
N LYS A 90 7.96 -5.92 8.93
CA LYS A 90 8.88 -7.06 8.90
C LYS A 90 10.32 -6.55 9.02
N SER A 91 11.21 -7.36 9.55
CA SER A 91 12.65 -7.05 9.47
C SER A 91 13.12 -7.07 8.02
N LEU A 92 14.18 -6.33 7.71
CA LEU A 92 14.80 -6.39 6.37
C LEU A 92 15.33 -7.80 6.05
N GLY A 93 15.72 -8.57 7.07
CA GLY A 93 16.12 -9.97 6.89
C GLY A 93 14.98 -10.87 6.42
N GLN A 94 13.76 -10.68 6.97
CA GLN A 94 12.57 -11.40 6.49
C GLN A 94 12.22 -10.99 5.06
N LEU A 95 12.20 -9.68 4.77
CA LEU A 95 11.92 -9.18 3.43
C LEU A 95 12.94 -9.71 2.42
N LYS A 96 14.23 -9.74 2.80
CA LYS A 96 15.29 -10.35 1.99
C LYS A 96 15.01 -11.81 1.67
N ALA A 97 14.63 -12.62 2.67
CA ALA A 97 14.29 -14.03 2.46
C ALA A 97 13.07 -14.21 1.52
N GLU A 98 12.08 -13.34 1.61
CA GLU A 98 10.94 -13.33 0.68
C GLU A 98 11.39 -12.99 -0.76
N LEU A 99 12.23 -11.97 -0.95
CA LEU A 99 12.77 -11.58 -2.25
C LEU A 99 13.61 -12.68 -2.88
N GLU A 100 14.47 -13.35 -2.09
CA GLU A 100 15.25 -14.52 -2.53
C GLU A 100 14.35 -15.67 -2.97
N MET A 101 13.26 -15.94 -2.24
CA MET A 101 12.29 -16.97 -2.63
C MET A 101 11.56 -16.59 -3.91
N ILE A 102 11.14 -15.34 -4.07
CA ILE A 102 10.51 -14.86 -5.30
C ILE A 102 11.46 -15.02 -6.50
N GLN A 103 12.74 -14.65 -6.37
CA GLN A 103 13.72 -14.81 -7.46
C GLN A 103 13.99 -16.27 -7.82
N LYS A 104 13.84 -17.20 -6.88
CA LYS A 104 13.91 -18.65 -7.18
C LYS A 104 12.69 -19.12 -7.97
N CYS A 105 11.52 -18.51 -7.73
CA CYS A 105 10.27 -18.90 -8.37
C CYS A 105 10.07 -18.27 -9.75
N TRP A 106 10.50 -17.03 -9.96
CA TRP A 106 10.30 -16.29 -11.23
C TRP A 106 11.61 -15.68 -11.72
N LYS A 107 11.85 -15.77 -13.02
CA LYS A 107 13.08 -15.26 -13.66
C LYS A 107 13.17 -13.72 -13.62
N ARG A 108 12.07 -13.03 -13.83
CA ARG A 108 11.96 -11.55 -13.85
C ARG A 108 10.62 -11.12 -13.27
N PRO A 109 10.40 -11.28 -11.96
CA PRO A 109 9.15 -10.86 -11.36
C PRO A 109 9.07 -9.34 -11.34
N PHE A 110 7.85 -8.83 -11.58
CA PHE A 110 7.51 -7.45 -11.29
C PHE A 110 6.81 -7.43 -9.93
N LEU A 111 7.32 -6.68 -8.97
CA LEU A 111 6.79 -6.68 -7.62
C LEU A 111 5.74 -5.61 -7.40
N PHE A 112 4.74 -5.92 -6.62
CA PHE A 112 3.77 -4.98 -6.10
C PHE A 112 3.84 -4.94 -4.57
N PHE A 113 4.32 -3.82 -4.02
CA PHE A 113 4.27 -3.60 -2.58
C PHE A 113 2.84 -3.21 -2.18
N THR A 114 2.20 -4.10 -1.41
CA THR A 114 0.81 -3.94 -0.94
C THR A 114 0.72 -3.19 0.39
N ASP A 115 1.77 -2.51 0.76
CA ASP A 115 1.83 -1.66 1.95
C ASP A 115 0.88 -0.48 1.82
N ASP A 116 0.28 -0.03 2.93
CA ASP A 116 -0.63 1.12 2.92
C ASP A 116 0.07 2.43 2.51
N ASN A 117 1.33 2.59 2.91
CA ASN A 117 2.20 3.70 2.54
C ASN A 117 3.66 3.36 2.85
N LEU A 118 4.48 3.19 1.81
CA LEU A 118 5.87 2.73 1.95
C LEU A 118 6.81 3.75 2.58
N PHE A 119 6.55 5.05 2.37
CA PHE A 119 7.55 6.08 2.62
C PHE A 119 7.13 7.12 3.66
N ILE A 120 6.33 6.73 4.66
CA ILE A 120 6.00 7.62 5.79
C ILE A 120 7.27 8.09 6.51
N GLU A 121 8.18 7.16 6.81
CA GLU A 121 9.45 7.46 7.48
C GLU A 121 10.62 7.37 6.50
N GLU A 122 11.38 8.44 6.39
CA GLU A 122 12.46 8.55 5.40
C GLU A 122 13.60 7.55 5.63
N GLN A 123 13.99 7.36 6.89
CA GLN A 123 15.07 6.42 7.23
C GLN A 123 14.71 4.99 6.82
N SER A 124 13.55 4.50 7.25
CA SER A 124 13.08 3.16 6.89
C SER A 124 12.92 2.98 5.39
N GLY A 125 12.42 4.03 4.70
CA GLY A 125 12.36 4.04 3.23
C GLY A 125 13.73 3.91 2.59
N THR A 126 14.73 4.63 3.08
CA THR A 126 16.12 4.54 2.58
C THR A 126 16.70 3.13 2.75
N GLU A 127 16.45 2.49 3.88
CA GLU A 127 16.88 1.13 4.16
C GLU A 127 16.21 0.12 3.22
N LEU A 128 14.90 0.27 2.99
CA LEU A 128 14.16 -0.53 2.02
C LEU A 128 14.74 -0.40 0.61
N LEU A 129 14.93 0.83 0.11
CA LEU A 129 15.45 1.07 -1.23
C LEU A 129 16.86 0.51 -1.40
N SER A 130 17.70 0.61 -0.37
CA SER A 130 19.06 0.04 -0.37
C SER A 130 19.04 -1.50 -0.43
N LEU A 131 18.07 -2.15 0.20
CA LEU A 131 17.87 -3.60 0.06
C LEU A 131 17.41 -3.94 -1.36
N LEU A 132 16.37 -3.28 -1.88
CA LEU A 132 15.80 -3.56 -3.20
C LEU A 132 16.81 -3.38 -4.33
N GLN A 133 17.71 -2.41 -4.21
CA GLN A 133 18.78 -2.17 -5.19
C GLN A 133 19.67 -3.41 -5.38
N GLN A 134 19.89 -4.23 -4.35
CA GLN A 134 20.70 -5.44 -4.43
C GLN A 134 20.05 -6.53 -5.28
N PHE A 135 18.70 -6.55 -5.34
CA PHE A 135 17.92 -7.56 -6.06
C PHE A 135 17.70 -7.25 -7.53
N ARG A 136 17.82 -5.98 -7.94
CA ARG A 136 17.60 -5.51 -9.32
C ARG A 136 16.25 -5.97 -9.91
N LEU A 137 15.21 -5.97 -9.09
CA LEU A 137 13.85 -6.28 -9.49
C LEU A 137 13.05 -5.01 -9.72
N ASP A 138 12.21 -5.03 -10.75
CA ASP A 138 11.27 -3.95 -11.00
C ASP A 138 10.10 -4.03 -10.01
N TRP A 139 9.66 -2.88 -9.50
CA TRP A 139 8.60 -2.82 -8.52
C TRP A 139 7.79 -1.53 -8.57
N TYR A 140 6.62 -1.55 -7.92
CA TYR A 140 5.78 -0.40 -7.64
C TYR A 140 5.07 -0.57 -6.29
N GLY A 141 4.51 0.52 -5.76
CA GLY A 141 3.77 0.48 -4.49
C GLY A 141 3.08 1.79 -4.18
N PHE A 142 2.39 1.81 -3.05
CA PHE A 142 1.64 2.97 -2.57
C PHE A 142 2.52 3.92 -1.76
N THR A 143 2.26 5.20 -1.93
CA THR A 143 2.84 6.28 -1.12
C THR A 143 1.88 7.46 -1.04
N ASP A 144 2.24 8.49 -0.32
CA ASP A 144 1.50 9.74 -0.31
C ASP A 144 2.28 10.87 -1.01
N VAL A 145 1.62 12.01 -1.15
CA VAL A 145 2.17 13.17 -1.84
C VAL A 145 3.46 13.70 -1.21
N SER A 146 3.69 13.49 0.10
CA SER A 146 4.91 13.98 0.78
C SER A 146 6.21 13.29 0.33
N LEU A 147 6.14 12.27 -0.50
CA LEU A 147 7.33 11.61 -1.04
C LEU A 147 8.28 12.61 -1.71
N TYR A 148 7.75 13.62 -2.44
CA TYR A 148 8.55 14.60 -3.15
C TYR A 148 9.41 15.47 -2.21
N GLU A 149 9.00 15.66 -0.95
CA GLU A 149 9.76 16.39 0.07
C GLU A 149 11.03 15.62 0.52
N LYS A 150 11.09 14.32 0.23
CA LYS A 150 12.15 13.39 0.62
C LYS A 150 13.12 13.18 -0.54
N GLU A 151 13.87 14.22 -0.88
CA GLU A 151 14.75 14.22 -2.07
C GLU A 151 15.69 13.01 -2.13
N LYS A 152 16.24 12.58 -1.00
CA LYS A 152 17.13 11.42 -0.95
C LYS A 152 16.42 10.14 -1.39
N LEU A 153 15.18 9.93 -0.95
CA LEU A 153 14.37 8.80 -1.40
C LEU A 153 14.05 8.90 -2.88
N CYS A 154 13.59 10.07 -3.36
CA CYS A 154 13.26 10.27 -4.77
C CYS A 154 14.44 9.90 -5.68
N ARG A 155 15.65 10.36 -5.37
CA ARG A 155 16.87 10.03 -6.14
C ARG A 155 17.21 8.54 -6.12
N GLN A 156 16.85 7.81 -5.07
CA GLN A 156 17.13 6.37 -4.95
C GLN A 156 16.06 5.48 -5.59
N LEU A 157 14.84 5.98 -5.84
CA LEU A 157 13.74 5.18 -6.37
C LEU A 157 14.14 4.41 -7.64
N ARG A 158 14.65 5.12 -8.64
CA ARG A 158 14.99 4.53 -9.93
C ARG A 158 16.06 3.44 -9.83
N SER A 159 17.10 3.69 -9.07
CA SER A 159 18.20 2.73 -8.88
C SER A 159 17.80 1.50 -8.07
N SER A 160 16.76 1.62 -7.23
CA SER A 160 16.20 0.49 -6.48
C SER A 160 15.26 -0.41 -7.32
N GLY A 161 14.98 -0.01 -8.57
CA GLY A 161 14.08 -0.74 -9.47
C GLY A 161 12.64 -0.22 -9.46
N CYS A 162 12.34 0.88 -8.76
CA CYS A 162 11.02 1.49 -8.80
C CYS A 162 10.69 1.93 -10.24
N ARG A 163 9.49 1.57 -10.71
CA ARG A 163 8.99 1.98 -12.03
C ARG A 163 7.88 3.00 -11.93
N LYS A 164 7.06 2.88 -10.90
CA LYS A 164 5.93 3.77 -10.66
C LYS A 164 5.54 3.77 -9.19
N VAL A 165 4.89 4.82 -8.76
CA VAL A 165 4.26 4.94 -7.45
C VAL A 165 2.78 5.29 -7.59
N LEU A 166 1.97 4.76 -6.70
CA LEU A 166 0.56 5.11 -6.55
C LEU A 166 0.42 6.15 -5.45
N ILE A 167 -0.18 7.30 -5.79
CA ILE A 167 -0.41 8.40 -4.85
C ILE A 167 -1.90 8.69 -4.74
N GLY A 168 -2.43 8.62 -3.52
CA GLY A 168 -3.79 9.04 -3.22
C GLY A 168 -3.89 10.56 -3.17
N PHE A 169 -4.33 11.20 -4.26
CA PHE A 169 -4.67 12.62 -4.31
C PHE A 169 -6.08 12.88 -3.80
N GLU A 170 -6.98 11.95 -4.06
CA GLU A 170 -8.39 11.84 -3.69
C GLU A 170 -9.29 12.88 -4.35
N SER A 171 -8.98 14.18 -4.23
CA SER A 171 -9.78 15.25 -4.84
C SER A 171 -8.92 16.45 -5.21
N LEU A 172 -9.41 17.26 -6.15
CA LEU A 172 -8.91 18.61 -6.46
C LEU A 172 -9.74 19.71 -5.80
N ASN A 173 -10.78 19.33 -5.05
CA ASN A 173 -11.62 20.26 -4.31
C ASN A 173 -11.14 20.35 -2.85
N PRO A 174 -10.72 21.55 -2.36
CA PRO A 174 -10.22 21.71 -1.00
C PRO A 174 -11.26 21.39 0.08
N ALA A 175 -12.55 21.61 -0.18
CA ALA A 175 -13.63 21.30 0.76
C ALA A 175 -13.77 19.77 0.92
N ASN A 176 -13.77 19.00 -0.16
CA ASN A 176 -13.73 17.54 -0.11
C ASN A 176 -12.50 17.02 0.65
N LEU A 177 -11.31 17.59 0.38
CA LEU A 177 -10.09 17.18 1.08
C LEU A 177 -10.14 17.48 2.58
N ALA A 178 -10.79 18.57 2.98
CA ALA A 178 -11.00 18.90 4.39
C ALA A 178 -11.96 17.90 5.06
N ALA A 179 -13.03 17.51 4.35
CA ALA A 179 -14.06 16.61 4.86
C ALA A 179 -13.58 15.16 5.03
N ILE A 180 -12.72 14.66 4.14
CA ILE A 180 -12.26 13.28 4.16
C ILE A 180 -11.16 12.97 5.19
N GLN A 181 -10.61 13.98 5.87
CA GLN A 181 -9.53 13.78 6.83
C GLN A 181 -9.54 14.82 7.96
N HIS A 182 -9.65 14.39 9.22
CA HIS A 182 -9.66 15.26 10.39
C HIS A 182 -8.46 16.21 10.49
N THR A 183 -7.29 15.78 10.09
CA THR A 183 -6.04 16.56 10.20
C THR A 183 -5.87 17.58 9.10
N GLN A 184 -6.74 17.57 8.09
CA GLN A 184 -6.63 18.41 6.87
C GLN A 184 -5.27 18.32 6.17
N TRP A 185 -4.54 17.24 6.39
CA TRP A 185 -3.19 17.05 5.87
C TRP A 185 -3.14 17.08 4.34
N LYS A 186 -4.12 16.43 3.68
CA LYS A 186 -4.24 16.43 2.21
C LYS A 186 -4.64 17.80 1.68
N GLN A 187 -5.59 18.49 2.31
CA GLN A 187 -6.02 19.82 1.90
C GLN A 187 -4.85 20.80 1.85
N ARG A 188 -4.00 20.81 2.89
CA ARG A 188 -2.82 21.69 2.97
C ARG A 188 -1.77 21.41 1.88
N ARG A 189 -1.84 20.27 1.20
CA ARG A 189 -0.93 19.86 0.15
C ARG A 189 -1.51 19.93 -1.26
N LEU A 190 -2.73 20.38 -1.42
CA LEU A 190 -3.39 20.46 -2.72
C LEU A 190 -2.56 21.24 -3.75
N GLU A 191 -2.05 22.41 -3.36
CA GLU A 191 -1.25 23.26 -4.24
C GLU A 191 0.10 22.62 -4.63
N GLN A 192 0.54 21.62 -3.89
CA GLN A 192 1.80 20.91 -4.10
C GLN A 192 1.68 19.72 -5.06
N TYR A 193 0.48 19.35 -5.50
CA TYR A 193 0.27 18.15 -6.32
C TYR A 193 1.08 18.18 -7.61
N TRP A 194 1.09 19.32 -8.31
CA TRP A 194 1.89 19.51 -9.52
C TRP A 194 3.38 19.36 -9.28
N GLN A 195 3.87 19.99 -8.23
CA GLN A 195 5.28 19.91 -7.86
C GLN A 195 5.67 18.49 -7.52
N ALA A 196 4.85 17.78 -6.72
CA ALA A 196 5.11 16.41 -6.33
C ALA A 196 5.19 15.47 -7.54
N ILE A 197 4.24 15.56 -8.46
CA ILE A 197 4.24 14.78 -9.71
C ILE A 197 5.51 15.08 -10.51
N SER A 198 5.81 16.35 -10.74
CA SER A 198 6.97 16.79 -11.54
C SER A 198 8.29 16.30 -10.94
N VAL A 199 8.49 16.43 -9.62
CA VAL A 199 9.73 15.99 -8.94
C VAL A 199 9.92 14.48 -9.10
N ILE A 200 8.87 13.69 -8.84
CA ILE A 200 8.95 12.22 -8.94
C ILE A 200 9.18 11.77 -10.38
N GLN A 201 8.50 12.37 -11.34
CA GLN A 201 8.67 12.04 -12.76
C GLN A 201 10.05 12.39 -13.31
N ARG A 202 10.69 13.47 -12.83
CA ARG A 202 12.08 13.82 -13.20
C ARG A 202 13.08 12.73 -12.83
N GLU A 203 12.80 11.95 -11.80
CA GLU A 203 13.61 10.79 -11.43
C GLU A 203 13.31 9.54 -12.30
N GLY A 204 12.48 9.68 -13.34
CA GLY A 204 12.10 8.60 -14.26
C GLY A 204 11.10 7.60 -13.65
N ILE A 205 10.29 8.05 -12.70
CA ILE A 205 9.27 7.25 -12.01
C ILE A 205 7.88 7.68 -12.48
N GLY A 206 7.07 6.71 -12.93
CA GLY A 206 5.67 6.97 -13.28
C GLY A 206 4.83 7.27 -12.02
N VAL A 207 3.96 8.27 -12.09
CA VAL A 207 3.00 8.56 -11.02
C VAL A 207 1.61 8.11 -11.45
N ILE A 208 1.00 7.21 -10.70
CA ILE A 208 -0.41 6.84 -10.81
C ILE A 208 -1.18 7.63 -9.76
N GLY A 209 -2.10 8.49 -10.19
CA GLY A 209 -2.96 9.25 -9.29
C GLY A 209 -4.23 8.47 -8.95
N SER A 210 -4.58 8.37 -7.67
CA SER A 210 -5.87 7.84 -7.24
C SER A 210 -6.76 8.97 -6.79
N PHE A 211 -8.02 8.96 -7.28
CA PHE A 211 -9.03 9.97 -7.01
C PHE A 211 -10.34 9.30 -6.60
N VAL A 212 -11.11 9.99 -5.76
CA VAL A 212 -12.45 9.59 -5.34
C VAL A 212 -13.45 10.54 -5.99
N LEU A 213 -14.42 9.99 -6.70
CA LEU A 213 -15.53 10.73 -7.30
C LEU A 213 -16.82 10.46 -6.53
N GLY A 214 -17.72 11.44 -6.52
CA GLY A 214 -18.99 11.36 -5.78
C GLY A 214 -18.85 11.81 -4.33
N LEU A 215 -17.86 12.64 -4.01
CA LEU A 215 -17.77 13.32 -2.72
C LEU A 215 -18.80 14.45 -2.67
N ASP A 216 -19.18 14.88 -1.46
CA ASP A 216 -20.30 15.79 -1.20
C ASP A 216 -20.21 17.14 -1.94
N GLU A 217 -18.98 17.63 -2.16
CA GLU A 217 -18.73 18.90 -2.85
C GLU A 217 -18.34 18.70 -4.33
N ASP A 218 -18.62 17.53 -4.90
CA ASP A 218 -18.40 17.31 -6.32
C ASP A 218 -19.55 17.87 -7.15
N GLU A 219 -19.19 18.53 -8.23
CA GLU A 219 -20.08 19.12 -9.21
C GLU A 219 -19.80 18.56 -10.61
N ALA A 220 -20.64 18.85 -11.59
CA ALA A 220 -20.38 18.46 -12.99
C ALA A 220 -19.02 18.95 -13.48
N SER A 221 -18.60 20.13 -13.06
CA SER A 221 -17.29 20.72 -13.38
C SER A 221 -16.10 19.95 -12.78
N THR A 222 -16.31 19.08 -11.78
CA THR A 222 -15.27 18.27 -11.15
C THR A 222 -14.63 17.32 -12.16
N PHE A 223 -15.43 16.72 -13.04
CA PHE A 223 -14.94 15.81 -14.07
C PHE A 223 -14.02 16.49 -15.07
N GLU A 224 -14.41 17.70 -15.56
CA GLU A 224 -13.59 18.46 -16.49
C GLU A 224 -12.29 18.93 -15.86
N ARG A 225 -12.34 19.43 -14.62
CA ARG A 225 -11.13 19.84 -13.87
C ARG A 225 -10.19 18.66 -13.62
N LEU A 226 -10.74 17.50 -13.28
CA LEU A 226 -9.95 16.30 -13.05
C LEU A 226 -9.32 15.80 -14.35
N TYR A 227 -10.10 15.76 -15.44
CA TYR A 227 -9.58 15.40 -16.77
C TYR A 227 -8.41 16.29 -17.18
N GLN A 228 -8.58 17.61 -17.05
CA GLN A 228 -7.54 18.58 -17.40
C GLN A 228 -6.29 18.41 -16.53
N PHE A 229 -6.48 18.21 -15.21
CA PHE A 229 -5.36 17.95 -14.30
C PHE A 229 -4.58 16.69 -14.68
N ILE A 230 -5.27 15.60 -14.99
CA ILE A 230 -4.64 14.33 -15.40
C ILE A 230 -3.84 14.52 -16.69
N TYR A 231 -4.44 15.18 -17.67
CA TYR A 231 -3.83 15.39 -18.98
C TYR A 231 -2.58 16.30 -18.85
N ASP A 232 -2.71 17.44 -18.22
CA ASP A 232 -1.63 18.44 -18.13
C ASP A 232 -0.48 17.94 -17.22
N SER A 233 -0.76 17.21 -16.15
CA SER A 233 0.27 16.66 -15.25
C SER A 233 0.97 15.42 -15.81
N CYS A 234 0.55 14.93 -16.98
CA CYS A 234 1.13 13.75 -17.62
C CYS A 234 1.19 12.55 -16.67
N LEU A 235 0.16 12.32 -15.86
CA LEU A 235 0.10 11.15 -14.99
C LEU A 235 0.29 9.87 -15.81
N TYR A 236 1.09 8.95 -15.30
CA TYR A 236 1.32 7.65 -15.93
C TYR A 236 0.04 6.81 -16.02
N GLY A 237 -0.87 7.02 -15.10
CA GLY A 237 -2.19 6.38 -15.05
C GLY A 237 -3.03 6.95 -13.91
N THR A 238 -4.30 6.55 -13.88
CA THR A 238 -5.24 6.98 -12.85
C THR A 238 -6.09 5.81 -12.37
N ASN A 239 -6.47 5.87 -11.09
CA ASN A 239 -7.54 5.07 -10.49
C ASN A 239 -8.66 6.04 -10.07
N LEU A 240 -9.89 5.73 -10.47
CA LEU A 240 -11.09 6.49 -10.15
C LEU A 240 -12.04 5.64 -9.30
#